data_274b5c9a7b67d8e50757d97d52716e0e
#
_entry.id   274b5c9a7b67d8e50757d97d52716e0e
#
_cell.length_a   1.000
_cell.length_b   1.000
_cell.length_c   1.000
_cell.angle_alpha   90.00
_cell.angle_beta   90.00
_cell.angle_gamma   90.00
#
_symmetry.space_group_name_H-M   'P 1'
#
loop_
_entity.id
_entity.type
_entity.pdbx_description
1 polymer ?
#
loop_
_entity_poly.entity_id
_entity_poly.type
_entity_poly.pdbx_seq_one_letter_code
_entity_poly.pdbx_strand_id
1 'polypeptide(L)'
;MRPKILYNLFSNIITIKGIGPKYAKLIERLCGRYLIDLLFHRPVAIIDRRNSPKITNLKSGEIATIIVTIEKHVPAFNKRMPYRVICSDETGIMSLVYFNIRGPYLRQMLSVGSQKVVSGKVEQYKDSFQITHPHHIASLEDIDSVKTIETIYPLTSGLTSKSLRKAINTTLSQTSSLPEWLDDKLMADKNWHSWKKSLDELHNPSEALEINQSPYLERLAFDELLSHQLTIRLIKQKINKIKGNILKPSNKLINELKSILEFELTQDQVKTIKEISDDLSSPTKMLRLIQGDVGSGKTIVSLFSILQVSENGKKSIFMAPTELLAEQHYNTINQYASKMGLNCSLITSSTRKEHNFEADILIGTHALFQEKVEIDNVGLIVIDEQHKFGVHQRIMLSEKVGNECDILLMTFQFQKIMKELKLINFFDPFLLLKSI
;
A
#
# COMPACT_ATOMS: atom_id res chain seq x y z
N MET A 1 -5.63 -23.01 -9.72
CA MET A 1 -6.97 -23.22 -9.12
C MET A 1 -6.85 -22.96 -7.62
N ARG A 2 -7.73 -22.18 -7.00
CA ARG A 2 -7.67 -21.90 -5.55
C ARG A 2 -8.00 -23.16 -4.75
N PRO A 3 -7.33 -23.38 -3.61
CA PRO A 3 -7.72 -24.47 -2.68
C PRO A 3 -9.15 -24.30 -2.19
N LYS A 4 -9.89 -25.39 -2.06
CA LYS A 4 -11.31 -25.35 -1.63
C LYS A 4 -11.53 -24.67 -0.29
N ILE A 5 -10.59 -24.83 0.67
CA ILE A 5 -10.63 -24.19 1.99
C ILE A 5 -10.70 -22.67 1.95
N LEU A 6 -10.22 -22.05 0.85
CA LEU A 6 -10.24 -20.58 0.67
C LEU A 6 -11.47 -20.06 -0.06
N TYR A 7 -12.35 -20.93 -0.60
CA TYR A 7 -13.47 -20.47 -1.44
C TYR A 7 -14.40 -19.52 -0.71
N ASN A 8 -14.68 -19.80 0.56
CA ASN A 8 -15.53 -18.92 1.37
C ASN A 8 -14.96 -17.51 1.50
N LEU A 9 -13.66 -17.37 1.72
CA LEU A 9 -12.98 -16.08 1.88
C LEU A 9 -13.06 -15.19 0.62
N PHE A 10 -13.22 -15.80 -0.55
CA PHE A 10 -13.38 -15.09 -1.82
C PHE A 10 -14.85 -14.97 -2.27
N SER A 11 -15.79 -15.26 -1.38
CA SER A 11 -17.20 -14.95 -1.60
C SER A 11 -17.45 -13.45 -1.50
N ASN A 12 -18.47 -12.96 -2.20
CA ASN A 12 -18.82 -11.55 -2.18
C ASN A 12 -19.41 -11.14 -0.82
N ILE A 13 -19.11 -9.95 -0.35
CA ILE A 13 -19.57 -9.37 0.93
C ILE A 13 -21.10 -9.39 1.07
N ILE A 14 -21.84 -9.30 -0.03
CA ILE A 14 -23.31 -9.36 -0.02
C ILE A 14 -23.85 -10.67 0.55
N THR A 15 -23.04 -11.73 0.63
CA THR A 15 -23.43 -13.01 1.24
C THR A 15 -23.54 -12.96 2.76
N ILE A 16 -23.02 -11.90 3.39
CA ILE A 16 -23.12 -11.72 4.85
C ILE A 16 -24.55 -11.34 5.22
N LYS A 17 -25.16 -12.12 6.12
CA LYS A 17 -26.52 -11.87 6.62
C LYS A 17 -26.62 -10.46 7.24
N GLY A 18 -27.52 -9.65 6.68
CA GLY A 18 -27.78 -8.27 7.14
C GLY A 18 -26.98 -7.19 6.40
N ILE A 19 -26.19 -7.57 5.38
CA ILE A 19 -25.57 -6.61 4.47
C ILE A 19 -26.38 -6.58 3.16
N GLY A 20 -27.11 -5.47 2.96
CA GLY A 20 -27.83 -5.22 1.71
C GLY A 20 -26.91 -4.58 0.64
N PRO A 21 -27.38 -4.47 -0.62
CA PRO A 21 -26.59 -3.94 -1.74
C PRO A 21 -25.98 -2.55 -1.50
N LYS A 22 -26.68 -1.67 -0.77
CA LYS A 22 -26.21 -0.34 -0.43
C LYS A 22 -24.98 -0.38 0.48
N TYR A 23 -25.02 -1.20 1.53
CA TYR A 23 -23.89 -1.37 2.46
C TYR A 23 -22.73 -2.11 1.78
N ALA A 24 -23.01 -3.13 0.98
CA ALA A 24 -21.98 -3.84 0.23
C ALA A 24 -21.17 -2.90 -0.67
N LYS A 25 -21.81 -1.97 -1.41
CA LYS A 25 -21.12 -0.95 -2.21
C LYS A 25 -20.26 -0.01 -1.38
N LEU A 26 -20.68 0.36 -0.16
CA LEU A 26 -19.88 1.22 0.73
C LEU A 26 -18.64 0.47 1.23
N ILE A 27 -18.78 -0.80 1.60
CA ILE A 27 -17.66 -1.64 2.03
C ILE A 27 -16.71 -1.91 0.86
N GLU A 28 -17.23 -2.17 -0.34
CA GLU A 28 -16.42 -2.36 -1.55
C GLU A 28 -15.52 -1.14 -1.86
N ARG A 29 -16.04 0.07 -1.65
CA ARG A 29 -15.25 1.31 -1.78
C ARG A 29 -14.21 1.47 -0.67
N LEU A 30 -14.48 0.95 0.51
CA LEU A 30 -13.63 1.09 1.69
C LEU A 30 -12.45 0.13 1.67
N CYS A 31 -12.68 -1.16 1.42
CA CYS A 31 -11.66 -2.19 1.53
C CYS A 31 -11.66 -3.23 0.42
N GLY A 32 -12.76 -3.45 -0.31
CA GLY A 32 -12.87 -4.41 -1.39
C GLY A 32 -14.19 -5.18 -1.33
N ARG A 33 -14.40 -6.10 -2.28
CA ARG A 33 -15.68 -6.80 -2.50
C ARG A 33 -15.77 -8.21 -1.93
N TYR A 34 -14.66 -8.75 -1.43
CA TYR A 34 -14.60 -10.12 -0.93
C TYR A 34 -14.55 -10.17 0.59
N LEU A 35 -14.95 -11.29 1.18
CA LEU A 35 -14.89 -11.48 2.64
C LEU A 35 -13.47 -11.32 3.18
N ILE A 36 -12.47 -11.79 2.46
CA ILE A 36 -11.07 -11.61 2.84
C ILE A 36 -10.65 -10.14 2.95
N ASP A 37 -11.21 -9.25 2.11
CA ASP A 37 -10.91 -7.83 2.14
C ASP A 37 -11.34 -7.18 3.48
N LEU A 38 -12.41 -7.69 4.10
CA LEU A 38 -12.84 -7.28 5.44
C LEU A 38 -11.85 -7.72 6.53
N LEU A 39 -11.27 -8.92 6.40
CA LEU A 39 -10.30 -9.43 7.37
C LEU A 39 -8.96 -8.66 7.33
N PHE A 40 -8.61 -8.10 6.18
CA PHE A 40 -7.43 -7.25 6.02
C PHE A 40 -7.73 -5.76 6.20
N HIS A 41 -8.98 -5.38 6.41
CA HIS A 41 -9.31 -4.01 6.80
C HIS A 41 -8.97 -3.78 8.28
N ARG A 42 -7.70 -3.44 8.53
CA ARG A 42 -7.14 -3.36 9.87
C ARG A 42 -7.75 -2.21 10.69
N PRO A 43 -7.89 -2.38 12.02
CA PRO A 43 -8.21 -1.28 12.91
C PRO A 43 -7.05 -0.27 12.97
N VAL A 44 -7.37 0.99 13.27
CA VAL A 44 -6.40 2.08 13.43
C VAL A 44 -6.16 2.46 14.89
N ALA A 45 -7.07 2.08 15.77
CA ALA A 45 -6.96 2.32 17.21
C ALA A 45 -7.72 1.24 18.00
N ILE A 46 -7.31 1.08 19.25
CA ILE A 46 -8.00 0.25 20.25
C ILE A 46 -8.39 1.16 21.40
N ILE A 47 -9.63 1.04 21.86
CA ILE A 47 -10.15 1.76 23.02
C ILE A 47 -10.51 0.74 24.08
N ASP A 48 -9.86 0.83 25.25
CA ASP A 48 -10.23 0.04 26.41
C ASP A 48 -11.31 0.78 27.20
N ARG A 49 -12.53 0.22 27.22
CA ARG A 49 -13.66 0.75 27.94
C ARG A 49 -13.95 0.01 29.25
N ARG A 50 -13.05 -0.91 29.65
CA ARG A 50 -13.20 -1.68 30.89
C ARG A 50 -12.91 -0.82 32.12
N ASN A 51 -12.10 0.25 31.98
CA ASN A 51 -11.80 1.18 33.05
C ASN A 51 -13.07 1.92 33.50
N SER A 52 -13.45 1.74 34.74
CA SER A 52 -14.70 2.29 35.31
C SER A 52 -14.42 3.05 36.60
N PRO A 53 -13.75 4.22 36.51
CA PRO A 53 -13.46 5.05 37.67
C PRO A 53 -14.73 5.71 38.22
N LYS A 54 -14.68 6.15 39.48
CA LYS A 54 -15.65 7.07 40.06
C LYS A 54 -15.42 8.49 39.54
N ILE A 55 -16.45 9.37 39.66
CA ILE A 55 -16.39 10.74 39.12
C ILE A 55 -15.19 11.53 39.69
N THR A 56 -14.87 11.38 40.97
CA THR A 56 -13.71 12.06 41.59
C THR A 56 -12.36 11.61 41.01
N ASN A 57 -12.27 10.41 40.49
CA ASN A 57 -11.03 9.82 39.96
C ASN A 57 -10.91 9.96 38.45
N LEU A 58 -11.80 10.73 37.80
CA LEU A 58 -11.75 10.99 36.38
C LEU A 58 -10.52 11.81 36.02
N LYS A 59 -9.98 11.54 34.84
CA LYS A 59 -8.88 12.31 34.26
C LYS A 59 -9.29 12.88 32.92
N SER A 60 -9.06 14.17 32.74
CA SER A 60 -9.36 14.85 31.47
C SER A 60 -8.49 14.27 30.33
N GLY A 61 -9.12 14.02 29.19
CA GLY A 61 -8.46 13.45 28.01
C GLY A 61 -8.57 11.93 27.89
N GLU A 62 -8.82 11.20 29.00
CA GLU A 62 -8.99 9.74 29.00
C GLU A 62 -10.42 9.32 28.61
N ILE A 63 -10.56 8.09 28.15
CA ILE A 63 -11.88 7.46 27.94
C ILE A 63 -12.23 6.68 29.20
N ALA A 64 -13.40 6.96 29.74
CA ALA A 64 -13.93 6.29 30.92
C ALA A 64 -15.32 5.73 30.66
N THR A 65 -15.65 4.64 31.35
CA THR A 65 -16.97 4.05 31.41
C THR A 65 -17.50 4.19 32.83
N ILE A 66 -18.53 5.01 33.04
CA ILE A 66 -18.98 5.45 34.35
C ILE A 66 -20.41 5.01 34.55
N ILE A 67 -20.74 4.55 35.76
CA ILE A 67 -22.12 4.30 36.18
C ILE A 67 -22.61 5.59 36.89
N VAL A 68 -23.63 6.19 36.33
CA VAL A 68 -24.16 7.45 36.87
C VAL A 68 -25.68 7.40 37.04
N THR A 69 -26.21 8.13 38.05
CA THR A 69 -27.61 8.41 38.21
C THR A 69 -27.94 9.71 37.50
N ILE A 70 -29.01 9.75 36.74
CA ILE A 70 -29.50 10.95 36.04
C ILE A 70 -30.25 11.83 37.02
N GLU A 71 -29.74 13.03 37.31
CA GLU A 71 -30.31 13.95 38.28
C GLU A 71 -31.30 14.90 37.63
N LYS A 72 -30.91 15.59 36.57
CA LYS A 72 -31.77 16.56 35.90
C LYS A 72 -31.33 16.88 34.48
N HIS A 73 -32.27 17.32 33.69
CA HIS A 73 -32.06 17.87 32.35
C HIS A 73 -32.03 19.40 32.40
N VAL A 74 -31.04 19.98 31.73
CA VAL A 74 -30.88 21.43 31.53
C VAL A 74 -30.97 21.69 30.03
N PRO A 75 -32.17 22.04 29.51
CA PRO A 75 -32.36 22.33 28.10
C PRO A 75 -31.53 23.52 27.63
N ALA A 76 -31.11 23.48 26.35
CA ALA A 76 -30.47 24.62 25.72
C ALA A 76 -31.41 25.82 25.63
N PHE A 77 -30.99 26.96 26.11
CA PHE A 77 -31.80 28.20 26.04
C PHE A 77 -31.87 28.77 24.61
N ASN A 78 -30.84 28.50 23.80
CA ASN A 78 -30.77 28.87 22.38
C ASN A 78 -29.96 27.83 21.57
N LYS A 79 -30.00 27.93 20.23
CA LYS A 79 -29.32 26.97 19.32
C LYS A 79 -27.79 26.92 19.47
N ARG A 80 -27.17 27.92 20.11
CA ARG A 80 -25.71 27.98 20.34
C ARG A 80 -25.31 27.34 21.66
N MET A 81 -26.26 27.10 22.59
CA MET A 81 -26.00 26.46 23.86
C MET A 81 -26.22 24.94 23.77
N PRO A 82 -25.37 24.12 24.42
CA PRO A 82 -25.57 22.70 24.48
C PRO A 82 -26.72 22.32 25.43
N TYR A 83 -27.38 21.20 25.13
CA TYR A 83 -28.24 20.54 26.08
C TYR A 83 -27.37 19.79 27.08
N ARG A 84 -27.63 19.95 28.39
CA ARG A 84 -26.85 19.27 29.44
C ARG A 84 -27.75 18.33 30.22
N VAL A 85 -27.19 17.18 30.58
CA VAL A 85 -27.80 16.24 31.53
C VAL A 85 -26.86 16.13 32.70
N ILE A 86 -27.32 16.52 33.88
CA ILE A 86 -26.55 16.45 35.12
C ILE A 86 -26.67 15.05 35.66
N CYS A 87 -25.55 14.45 35.98
CA CYS A 87 -25.46 13.10 36.50
C CYS A 87 -24.58 13.07 37.76
N SER A 88 -24.81 12.11 38.64
CA SER A 88 -24.03 11.91 39.87
C SER A 88 -23.67 10.46 40.07
N ASP A 89 -22.64 10.22 40.85
CA ASP A 89 -22.38 9.00 41.58
C ASP A 89 -22.20 9.32 43.08
N GLU A 90 -21.84 8.35 43.90
CA GLU A 90 -21.59 8.57 45.31
C GLU A 90 -20.40 9.50 45.61
N THR A 91 -19.59 9.86 44.61
CA THR A 91 -18.35 10.64 44.82
C THR A 91 -18.40 12.05 44.24
N GLY A 92 -19.32 12.32 43.30
CA GLY A 92 -19.37 13.63 42.66
C GLY A 92 -20.46 13.79 41.61
N ILE A 93 -20.40 14.94 40.95
CA ILE A 93 -21.37 15.35 39.93
C ILE A 93 -20.61 15.64 38.62
N MET A 94 -21.19 15.23 37.49
CA MET A 94 -20.69 15.53 36.16
C MET A 94 -21.81 15.87 35.19
N SER A 95 -21.45 16.31 33.99
CA SER A 95 -22.41 16.65 32.94
C SER A 95 -22.22 15.83 31.68
N LEU A 96 -23.32 15.36 31.08
CA LEU A 96 -23.33 14.89 29.69
C LEU A 96 -23.77 16.06 28.80
N VAL A 97 -22.99 16.36 27.78
CA VAL A 97 -23.16 17.55 26.93
C VAL A 97 -23.53 17.14 25.52
N TYR A 98 -24.59 17.74 24.99
CA TYR A 98 -25.07 17.42 23.64
C TYR A 98 -25.33 18.70 22.84
N PHE A 99 -24.80 18.73 21.62
CA PHE A 99 -25.10 19.76 20.63
C PHE A 99 -26.08 19.22 19.60
N ASN A 100 -26.95 20.05 19.08
CA ASN A 100 -27.85 19.74 17.96
C ASN A 100 -28.72 18.48 18.14
N ILE A 101 -29.18 18.20 19.35
CA ILE A 101 -30.02 17.02 19.65
C ILE A 101 -31.46 17.43 20.05
N ARG A 102 -32.41 16.53 19.78
CA ARG A 102 -33.81 16.72 20.18
C ARG A 102 -34.00 16.37 21.65
N GLY A 103 -34.43 17.34 22.47
CA GLY A 103 -34.64 17.18 23.91
C GLY A 103 -35.59 16.04 24.32
N PRO A 104 -36.75 15.82 23.66
CA PRO A 104 -37.62 14.70 23.98
C PRO A 104 -36.97 13.33 23.88
N TYR A 105 -36.13 13.10 22.86
CA TYR A 105 -35.37 11.87 22.69
C TYR A 105 -34.39 11.62 23.86
N LEU A 106 -33.66 12.67 24.29
CA LEU A 106 -32.74 12.56 25.43
C LEU A 106 -33.47 12.25 26.72
N ARG A 107 -34.63 12.85 26.98
CA ARG A 107 -35.44 12.60 28.19
C ARG A 107 -35.93 11.16 28.26
N GLN A 108 -36.28 10.57 27.12
CA GLN A 108 -36.69 9.17 27.05
C GLN A 108 -35.50 8.23 27.30
N MET A 109 -34.33 8.55 26.72
CA MET A 109 -33.15 7.71 26.83
C MET A 109 -32.46 7.83 28.21
N LEU A 110 -32.49 9.02 28.81
CA LEU A 110 -31.85 9.37 30.08
C LEU A 110 -32.90 9.86 31.08
N SER A 111 -33.77 8.96 31.51
CA SER A 111 -34.86 9.31 32.44
C SER A 111 -34.26 9.71 33.81
N VAL A 112 -34.81 10.81 34.41
CA VAL A 112 -34.38 11.27 35.73
C VAL A 112 -34.63 10.17 36.76
N GLY A 113 -33.68 9.99 37.68
CA GLY A 113 -33.64 8.92 38.68
C GLY A 113 -33.15 7.57 38.17
N SER A 114 -32.94 7.38 36.84
CA SER A 114 -32.44 6.14 36.32
C SER A 114 -30.91 6.05 36.41
N GLN A 115 -30.38 4.85 36.68
CA GLN A 115 -28.95 4.56 36.57
C GLN A 115 -28.61 4.19 35.14
N LYS A 116 -27.52 4.76 34.62
CA LYS A 116 -27.00 4.50 33.26
C LYS A 116 -25.51 4.26 33.27
N VAL A 117 -25.08 3.41 32.37
CA VAL A 117 -23.68 3.22 32.01
C VAL A 117 -23.36 4.16 30.87
N VAL A 118 -22.40 5.06 31.05
CA VAL A 118 -21.99 6.07 30.08
C VAL A 118 -20.53 5.90 29.76
N SER A 119 -20.16 5.80 28.49
CA SER A 119 -18.76 5.72 28.07
C SER A 119 -18.44 6.79 27.05
N GLY A 120 -17.34 7.51 27.29
CA GLY A 120 -16.87 8.57 26.39
C GLY A 120 -15.57 9.20 26.85
N LYS A 121 -15.09 10.17 26.08
CA LYS A 121 -13.92 10.96 26.44
C LYS A 121 -14.29 11.97 27.50
N VAL A 122 -13.55 11.93 28.61
CA VAL A 122 -13.73 12.86 29.72
C VAL A 122 -13.06 14.18 29.38
N GLU A 123 -13.77 15.26 29.62
CA GLU A 123 -13.29 16.63 29.47
C GLU A 123 -13.46 17.35 30.81
N GLN A 124 -12.58 18.27 31.15
CA GLN A 124 -12.74 19.17 32.28
C GLN A 124 -13.23 20.52 31.77
N TYR A 125 -14.35 20.98 32.30
CA TYR A 125 -14.88 22.31 32.03
C TYR A 125 -15.07 23.06 33.34
N LYS A 126 -14.27 24.11 33.58
CA LYS A 126 -14.15 24.80 34.88
C LYS A 126 -13.79 23.76 35.96
N ASP A 127 -14.54 23.69 37.01
CA ASP A 127 -14.30 22.79 38.15
C ASP A 127 -15.11 21.49 38.10
N SER A 128 -15.67 21.14 36.95
CA SER A 128 -16.49 19.93 36.79
C SER A 128 -16.07 19.10 35.57
N PHE A 129 -16.27 17.80 35.68
CA PHE A 129 -16.06 16.89 34.54
C PHE A 129 -17.29 16.83 33.66
N GLN A 130 -17.07 16.65 32.36
CA GLN A 130 -18.13 16.43 31.37
C GLN A 130 -17.71 15.40 30.33
N ILE A 131 -18.72 14.79 29.70
CA ILE A 131 -18.56 13.99 28.49
C ILE A 131 -19.41 14.59 27.41
N THR A 132 -18.77 15.04 26.33
CA THR A 132 -19.46 15.59 25.17
C THR A 132 -19.79 14.47 24.19
N HIS A 133 -21.07 14.32 23.83
CA HIS A 133 -21.57 13.26 22.95
C HIS A 133 -21.04 11.88 23.34
N PRO A 134 -21.47 11.29 24.48
CA PRO A 134 -21.04 9.96 24.91
C PRO A 134 -21.09 8.95 23.76
N HIS A 135 -20.05 8.14 23.64
CA HIS A 135 -19.96 7.12 22.60
C HIS A 135 -20.95 5.97 22.82
N HIS A 136 -21.13 5.60 24.08
CA HIS A 136 -22.08 4.56 24.50
C HIS A 136 -22.90 5.02 25.70
N ILE A 137 -24.18 4.68 25.66
CA ILE A 137 -25.12 4.81 26.77
C ILE A 137 -25.91 3.52 26.82
N ALA A 138 -25.94 2.87 27.98
CA ALA A 138 -26.66 1.62 28.17
C ALA A 138 -27.37 1.57 29.53
N SER A 139 -28.25 0.60 29.72
CA SER A 139 -28.77 0.22 31.01
C SER A 139 -27.69 -0.45 31.87
N LEU A 140 -27.93 -0.54 33.17
CA LEU A 140 -27.00 -1.24 34.06
C LEU A 140 -26.91 -2.75 33.73
N GLU A 141 -27.98 -3.34 33.24
CA GLU A 141 -28.07 -4.73 32.81
C GLU A 141 -27.17 -5.03 31.60
N ASP A 142 -26.92 -4.03 30.76
CA ASP A 142 -26.12 -4.12 29.54
C ASP A 142 -24.65 -3.71 29.74
N ILE A 143 -24.17 -3.57 30.97
CA ILE A 143 -22.84 -3.02 31.31
C ILE A 143 -21.72 -3.78 30.60
N ASP A 144 -21.80 -5.11 30.51
CA ASP A 144 -20.81 -5.96 29.89
C ASP A 144 -20.70 -5.70 28.37
N SER A 145 -21.77 -5.20 27.75
CA SER A 145 -21.74 -4.81 26.33
C SER A 145 -20.96 -3.52 26.07
N VAL A 146 -20.79 -2.69 27.09
CA VAL A 146 -20.05 -1.42 27.03
C VAL A 146 -18.63 -1.57 27.55
N LYS A 147 -18.42 -2.33 28.64
CA LYS A 147 -17.09 -2.60 29.24
C LYS A 147 -16.28 -3.59 28.41
N THR A 148 -15.99 -3.25 27.17
CA THR A 148 -15.23 -4.09 26.23
C THR A 148 -14.02 -3.35 25.70
N ILE A 149 -13.12 -4.09 25.09
CA ILE A 149 -12.07 -3.52 24.26
C ILE A 149 -12.67 -3.32 22.86
N GLU A 150 -12.67 -2.08 22.40
CA GLU A 150 -13.29 -1.69 21.14
C GLU A 150 -12.24 -1.35 20.10
N THR A 151 -12.28 -2.04 18.95
CA THR A 151 -11.46 -1.71 17.78
C THR A 151 -12.11 -0.61 16.94
N ILE A 152 -11.31 0.36 16.55
CA ILE A 152 -11.71 1.49 15.71
C ILE A 152 -11.17 1.32 14.30
N TYR A 153 -12.04 1.42 13.31
CA TYR A 153 -11.72 1.26 11.90
C TYR A 153 -11.85 2.56 11.13
N PRO A 154 -11.06 2.76 10.07
CA PRO A 154 -11.37 3.77 9.06
C PRO A 154 -12.77 3.52 8.49
N LEU A 155 -13.53 4.58 8.26
CA LEU A 155 -14.90 4.50 7.76
C LEU A 155 -15.07 5.39 6.53
N THR A 156 -16.05 5.04 5.70
CA THR A 156 -16.54 5.90 4.63
C THR A 156 -17.92 6.47 4.98
N SER A 157 -18.27 7.60 4.39
CA SER A 157 -19.57 8.25 4.63
C SER A 157 -20.73 7.29 4.37
N GLY A 158 -21.66 7.21 5.33
CA GLY A 158 -22.83 6.32 5.27
C GLY A 158 -22.61 4.91 5.84
N LEU A 159 -21.39 4.54 6.27
CA LEU A 159 -21.11 3.30 6.96
C LEU A 159 -20.88 3.55 8.44
N THR A 160 -21.54 2.76 9.31
CA THR A 160 -21.37 2.89 10.76
C THR A 160 -20.34 1.88 11.28
N SER A 161 -19.58 2.26 12.33
CA SER A 161 -18.63 1.37 13.00
C SER A 161 -19.29 0.05 13.47
N LYS A 162 -20.51 0.15 14.03
CA LYS A 162 -21.27 -1.03 14.48
C LYS A 162 -21.56 -2.01 13.35
N SER A 163 -21.98 -1.52 12.17
CA SER A 163 -22.29 -2.36 11.01
C SER A 163 -21.02 -3.01 10.44
N LEU A 164 -19.91 -2.26 10.37
CA LEU A 164 -18.65 -2.78 9.87
C LEU A 164 -18.08 -3.86 10.80
N ARG A 165 -18.04 -3.61 12.13
CA ARG A 165 -17.60 -4.61 13.11
C ARG A 165 -18.44 -5.89 13.06
N LYS A 166 -19.78 -5.76 12.93
CA LYS A 166 -20.64 -6.91 12.77
C LYS A 166 -20.27 -7.72 11.52
N ALA A 167 -19.99 -7.06 10.41
CA ALA A 167 -19.57 -7.73 9.18
C ALA A 167 -18.24 -8.46 9.36
N ILE A 168 -17.24 -7.81 9.94
CA ILE A 168 -15.92 -8.39 10.24
C ILE A 168 -16.07 -9.61 11.14
N ASN A 169 -16.80 -9.50 12.26
CA ASN A 169 -16.99 -10.59 13.21
C ASN A 169 -17.74 -11.77 12.59
N THR A 170 -18.74 -11.51 11.73
CA THR A 170 -19.41 -12.57 10.98
C THR A 170 -18.45 -13.27 10.02
N THR A 171 -17.57 -12.52 9.36
CA THR A 171 -16.56 -13.11 8.46
C THR A 171 -15.53 -13.91 9.25
N LEU A 172 -15.05 -13.42 10.38
CA LEU A 172 -14.13 -14.14 11.28
C LEU A 172 -14.72 -15.48 11.75
N SER A 173 -15.98 -15.50 12.17
CA SER A 173 -16.65 -16.73 12.62
C SER A 173 -16.80 -17.78 11.52
N GLN A 174 -16.85 -17.35 10.25
CA GLN A 174 -16.92 -18.23 9.07
C GLN A 174 -15.54 -18.62 8.53
N THR A 175 -14.47 -18.04 9.06
CA THR A 175 -13.10 -18.29 8.58
C THR A 175 -12.54 -19.53 9.26
N SER A 176 -12.24 -20.55 8.46
CA SER A 176 -11.61 -21.79 8.93
C SER A 176 -10.13 -21.54 9.28
N SER A 177 -9.61 -22.32 10.22
CA SER A 177 -8.17 -22.39 10.45
C SER A 177 -7.48 -22.96 9.23
N LEU A 178 -6.40 -22.32 8.80
CA LEU A 178 -5.55 -22.78 7.71
C LEU A 178 -4.39 -23.59 8.29
N PRO A 179 -3.85 -24.59 7.55
CA PRO A 179 -2.57 -25.21 7.91
C PRO A 179 -1.48 -24.15 8.03
N GLU A 180 -0.59 -24.28 9.01
CA GLU A 180 0.53 -23.35 9.15
C GLU A 180 1.52 -23.55 7.99
N TRP A 181 2.07 -22.46 7.48
CA TRP A 181 3.03 -22.44 6.37
C TRP A 181 4.39 -21.90 6.76
N LEU A 182 4.54 -21.43 7.99
CA LEU A 182 5.82 -21.00 8.52
C LEU A 182 6.48 -22.13 9.29
N ASP A 183 7.79 -22.06 9.37
CA ASP A 183 8.61 -22.97 10.16
C ASP A 183 8.32 -22.83 11.66
N ASP A 184 8.19 -23.96 12.37
CA ASP A 184 7.86 -24.00 13.80
C ASP A 184 8.90 -23.25 14.65
N LYS A 185 10.18 -23.31 14.25
CA LYS A 185 11.24 -22.60 14.96
C LYS A 185 11.08 -21.08 14.83
N LEU A 186 10.77 -20.59 13.63
CA LEU A 186 10.51 -19.16 13.39
C LEU A 186 9.29 -18.70 14.22
N MET A 187 8.22 -19.50 14.25
CA MET A 187 7.03 -19.21 15.03
C MET A 187 7.33 -19.12 16.52
N ALA A 188 8.15 -20.04 17.05
CA ALA A 188 8.57 -20.05 18.45
C ALA A 188 9.50 -18.87 18.78
N ASP A 189 10.52 -18.61 17.97
CA ASP A 189 11.49 -17.55 18.19
C ASP A 189 10.84 -16.14 18.21
N LYS A 190 9.78 -15.95 17.42
CA LYS A 190 9.01 -14.71 17.31
C LYS A 190 7.81 -14.66 18.24
N ASN A 191 7.50 -15.74 18.94
CA ASN A 191 6.27 -15.88 19.74
C ASN A 191 5.00 -15.54 18.94
N TRP A 192 4.96 -15.97 17.67
CA TRP A 192 3.82 -15.75 16.80
C TRP A 192 2.77 -16.83 16.95
N HIS A 193 1.55 -16.45 16.77
CA HIS A 193 0.39 -17.35 16.74
C HIS A 193 0.00 -17.72 15.31
N SER A 194 -0.91 -18.72 15.19
CA SER A 194 -1.47 -19.08 13.88
C SER A 194 -2.13 -17.87 13.19
N TRP A 195 -2.20 -17.93 11.86
CA TRP A 195 -2.84 -16.88 11.05
C TRP A 195 -4.26 -16.55 11.53
N LYS A 196 -5.08 -17.59 11.78
CA LYS A 196 -6.46 -17.40 12.26
C LYS A 196 -6.50 -16.69 13.62
N LYS A 197 -5.68 -17.13 14.59
CA LYS A 197 -5.62 -16.48 15.90
C LYS A 197 -5.11 -15.06 15.81
N SER A 198 -4.16 -14.78 14.92
CA SER A 198 -3.66 -13.42 14.70
C SER A 198 -4.74 -12.50 14.13
N LEU A 199 -5.59 -12.98 13.22
CA LEU A 199 -6.75 -12.23 12.75
C LEU A 199 -7.79 -12.01 13.86
N ASP A 200 -8.11 -13.03 14.64
CA ASP A 200 -9.10 -12.92 15.74
C ASP A 200 -8.65 -11.88 16.75
N GLU A 201 -7.39 -11.91 17.19
CA GLU A 201 -6.83 -10.97 18.17
C GLU A 201 -6.61 -9.56 17.58
N LEU A 202 -6.36 -9.42 16.29
CA LEU A 202 -6.28 -8.12 15.64
C LEU A 202 -7.64 -7.39 15.65
N HIS A 203 -8.71 -8.12 15.44
CA HIS A 203 -10.05 -7.56 15.32
C HIS A 203 -10.83 -7.54 16.64
N ASN A 204 -10.58 -8.53 17.51
CA ASN A 204 -11.21 -8.68 18.84
C ASN A 204 -10.10 -8.93 19.89
N PRO A 205 -9.30 -7.90 20.21
CA PRO A 205 -8.17 -8.06 21.11
C PRO A 205 -8.62 -8.42 22.53
N SER A 206 -7.94 -9.38 23.13
CA SER A 206 -8.10 -9.75 24.54
C SER A 206 -7.48 -8.73 25.49
N GLU A 207 -6.47 -8.00 25.01
CA GLU A 207 -5.74 -6.97 25.73
C GLU A 207 -5.67 -5.66 24.93
N ALA A 208 -5.63 -4.54 25.63
CA ALA A 208 -5.53 -3.21 25.02
C ALA A 208 -4.08 -2.85 24.70
N LEU A 209 -3.46 -3.55 23.77
CA LEU A 209 -2.14 -3.26 23.27
C LEU A 209 -2.19 -2.17 22.19
N GLU A 210 -1.13 -1.39 22.07
CA GLU A 210 -0.98 -0.54 20.89
C GLU A 210 -0.91 -1.39 19.61
N ILE A 211 -1.74 -1.08 18.63
CA ILE A 211 -1.86 -1.88 17.38
C ILE A 211 -0.50 -2.10 16.72
N ASN A 212 0.32 -1.04 16.63
CA ASN A 212 1.62 -1.10 15.95
C ASN A 212 2.68 -1.95 16.70
N GLN A 213 2.44 -2.30 17.96
CA GLN A 213 3.30 -3.17 18.78
C GLN A 213 2.70 -4.57 18.93
N SER A 214 1.59 -4.86 18.28
CA SER A 214 0.90 -6.13 18.37
C SER A 214 1.68 -7.24 17.64
N PRO A 215 2.03 -8.36 18.31
CA PRO A 215 2.66 -9.51 17.65
C PRO A 215 1.74 -10.14 16.59
N TYR A 216 0.44 -9.96 16.73
CA TYR A 216 -0.54 -10.43 15.77
C TYR A 216 -0.48 -9.65 14.46
N LEU A 217 -0.30 -8.31 14.53
CA LEU A 217 -0.09 -7.49 13.35
C LEU A 217 1.27 -7.80 12.69
N GLU A 218 2.33 -7.98 13.51
CA GLU A 218 3.66 -8.36 13.00
C GLU A 218 3.61 -9.66 12.21
N ARG A 219 2.91 -10.68 12.73
CA ARG A 219 2.70 -11.97 12.05
C ARG A 219 2.00 -11.81 10.69
N LEU A 220 0.90 -11.05 10.64
CA LEU A 220 0.15 -10.82 9.40
C LEU A 220 0.95 -10.00 8.39
N ALA A 221 1.70 -9.00 8.85
CA ALA A 221 2.59 -8.21 8.00
C ALA A 221 3.73 -9.07 7.41
N PHE A 222 4.28 -10.00 8.18
CA PHE A 222 5.27 -10.95 7.68
C PHE A 222 4.70 -11.83 6.57
N ASP A 223 3.48 -12.36 6.75
CA ASP A 223 2.81 -13.17 5.71
C ASP A 223 2.62 -12.41 4.41
N GLU A 224 2.20 -11.16 4.50
CA GLU A 224 2.02 -10.29 3.34
C GLU A 224 3.35 -10.06 2.61
N LEU A 225 4.42 -9.71 3.35
CA LEU A 225 5.75 -9.53 2.78
C LEU A 225 6.30 -10.83 2.17
N LEU A 226 6.10 -11.96 2.83
CA LEU A 226 6.50 -13.27 2.33
C LEU A 226 5.76 -13.61 1.04
N SER A 227 4.45 -13.43 1.00
CA SER A 227 3.62 -13.63 -0.19
C SER A 227 4.10 -12.78 -1.36
N HIS A 228 4.39 -11.50 -1.10
CA HIS A 228 4.94 -10.58 -2.11
C HIS A 228 6.30 -11.06 -2.64
N GLN A 229 7.23 -11.43 -1.75
CA GLN A 229 8.56 -11.93 -2.14
C GLN A 229 8.48 -13.25 -2.93
N LEU A 230 7.60 -14.16 -2.52
CA LEU A 230 7.35 -15.41 -3.26
C LEU A 230 6.79 -15.13 -4.66
N THR A 231 5.84 -14.20 -4.77
CA THR A 231 5.26 -13.79 -6.06
C THR A 231 6.33 -13.24 -6.99
N ILE A 232 7.18 -12.34 -6.50
CA ILE A 232 8.30 -11.79 -7.28
C ILE A 232 9.25 -12.91 -7.74
N ARG A 233 9.59 -13.84 -6.84
CA ARG A 233 10.46 -14.97 -7.19
C ARG A 233 9.85 -15.89 -8.25
N LEU A 234 8.56 -16.19 -8.13
CA LEU A 234 7.84 -17.01 -9.12
C LEU A 234 7.77 -16.33 -10.49
N ILE A 235 7.53 -15.01 -10.52
CA ILE A 235 7.57 -14.23 -11.76
C ILE A 235 8.98 -14.26 -12.35
N LYS A 236 10.02 -14.02 -11.53
CA LYS A 236 11.41 -14.10 -11.99
C LYS A 236 11.76 -15.49 -12.54
N GLN A 237 11.34 -16.56 -11.88
CA GLN A 237 11.54 -17.94 -12.39
C GLN A 237 10.83 -18.19 -13.73
N LYS A 238 9.64 -17.62 -13.92
CA LYS A 238 8.94 -17.71 -15.22
C LYS A 238 9.67 -16.94 -16.31
N ILE A 239 10.13 -15.72 -16.02
CA ILE A 239 10.89 -14.87 -16.95
C ILE A 239 12.20 -15.59 -17.32
N ASN A 240 12.93 -16.15 -16.36
CA ASN A 240 14.17 -16.88 -16.61
C ASN A 240 13.99 -18.17 -17.46
N LYS A 241 12.76 -18.63 -17.68
CA LYS A 241 12.45 -19.73 -18.62
C LYS A 241 12.20 -19.24 -20.04
N ILE A 242 12.00 -17.94 -20.25
CA ILE A 242 11.86 -17.35 -21.57
C ILE A 242 13.24 -17.30 -22.21
N LYS A 243 13.38 -17.82 -23.40
CA LYS A 243 14.62 -17.70 -24.18
C LYS A 243 14.88 -16.22 -24.47
N GLY A 244 16.09 -15.78 -24.20
CA GLY A 244 16.60 -14.46 -24.56
C GLY A 244 17.50 -14.53 -25.78
N ASN A 245 17.92 -13.39 -26.24
CA ASN A 245 18.97 -13.28 -27.27
C ASN A 245 20.33 -13.44 -26.59
N ILE A 246 21.20 -14.27 -27.19
CA ILE A 246 22.59 -14.40 -26.72
C ILE A 246 23.39 -13.28 -27.39
N LEU A 247 23.59 -12.18 -26.68
CA LEU A 247 24.28 -10.98 -27.17
C LEU A 247 25.67 -10.89 -26.59
N LYS A 248 26.65 -11.56 -27.24
CA LYS A 248 28.05 -11.59 -26.78
C LYS A 248 28.78 -10.29 -27.10
N PRO A 249 29.52 -9.68 -26.17
CA PRO A 249 30.31 -8.49 -26.46
C PRO A 249 31.48 -8.83 -27.38
N SER A 250 31.66 -8.09 -28.47
CA SER A 250 32.91 -8.12 -29.26
C SER A 250 33.97 -7.21 -28.64
N ASN A 251 33.58 -6.37 -27.71
CA ASN A 251 34.41 -5.35 -27.04
C ASN A 251 34.98 -4.24 -27.95
N LYS A 252 34.62 -4.19 -29.22
CA LYS A 252 35.10 -3.16 -30.15
C LYS A 252 34.52 -1.78 -29.78
N LEU A 253 33.20 -1.63 -29.83
CA LEU A 253 32.53 -0.37 -29.48
C LEU A 253 32.67 -0.02 -27.99
N ILE A 254 32.72 -1.05 -27.13
CA ILE A 254 32.93 -0.90 -25.68
C ILE A 254 34.32 -0.27 -25.39
N ASN A 255 35.38 -0.74 -26.05
CA ASN A 255 36.74 -0.19 -25.88
C ASN A 255 36.85 1.19 -26.51
N GLU A 256 36.19 1.41 -27.65
CA GLU A 256 36.11 2.72 -28.29
C GLU A 256 35.43 3.72 -27.38
N LEU A 257 34.26 3.38 -26.79
CA LEU A 257 33.57 4.24 -25.80
C LEU A 257 34.51 4.59 -24.63
N LYS A 258 35.21 3.59 -24.06
CA LYS A 258 36.15 3.85 -22.95
C LYS A 258 37.26 4.83 -23.33
N SER A 259 37.72 4.82 -24.58
CA SER A 259 38.77 5.73 -25.04
C SER A 259 38.30 7.19 -25.26
N ILE A 260 37.02 7.39 -25.52
CA ILE A 260 36.44 8.72 -25.76
C ILE A 260 35.70 9.33 -24.53
N LEU A 261 35.58 8.55 -23.44
CA LEU A 261 35.06 9.07 -22.17
C LEU A 261 36.08 10.04 -21.53
N GLU A 262 35.64 11.19 -21.11
CA GLU A 262 36.47 12.22 -20.46
C GLU A 262 36.65 11.99 -18.95
N PHE A 263 36.13 10.89 -18.42
CA PHE A 263 36.15 10.55 -17.00
C PHE A 263 36.36 9.01 -16.82
N GLU A 264 36.84 8.62 -15.66
CA GLU A 264 36.96 7.23 -15.28
C GLU A 264 35.66 6.69 -14.69
N LEU A 265 35.33 5.45 -15.01
CA LEU A 265 34.18 4.75 -14.43
C LEU A 265 34.49 4.36 -12.97
N THR A 266 33.50 4.55 -12.10
CA THR A 266 33.60 4.06 -10.72
C THR A 266 33.58 2.53 -10.65
N GLN A 267 34.11 1.96 -9.56
CA GLN A 267 34.11 0.53 -9.37
C GLN A 267 32.70 -0.10 -9.45
N ASP A 268 31.70 0.58 -8.89
CA ASP A 268 30.30 0.12 -8.93
C ASP A 268 29.74 0.16 -10.36
N GLN A 269 30.07 1.19 -11.14
CA GLN A 269 29.68 1.26 -12.56
C GLN A 269 30.33 0.11 -13.36
N VAL A 270 31.61 -0.14 -13.17
CA VAL A 270 32.34 -1.25 -13.84
C VAL A 270 31.72 -2.60 -13.49
N LYS A 271 31.42 -2.81 -12.18
CA LYS A 271 30.75 -4.02 -11.71
C LYS A 271 29.38 -4.19 -12.34
N THR A 272 28.57 -3.13 -12.35
CA THR A 272 27.20 -3.14 -12.91
C THR A 272 27.22 -3.41 -14.41
N ILE A 273 28.13 -2.78 -15.16
CA ILE A 273 28.32 -3.03 -16.61
C ILE A 273 28.65 -4.49 -16.87
N LYS A 274 29.56 -5.07 -16.07
CA LYS A 274 29.94 -6.48 -16.21
C LYS A 274 28.74 -7.40 -15.95
N GLU A 275 27.99 -7.17 -14.86
CA GLU A 275 26.82 -7.98 -14.53
C GLU A 275 25.74 -7.92 -15.63
N ILE A 276 25.50 -6.74 -16.23
CA ILE A 276 24.57 -6.60 -17.34
C ILE A 276 25.08 -7.32 -18.59
N SER A 277 26.38 -7.21 -18.87
CA SER A 277 27.01 -7.89 -20.02
C SER A 277 26.94 -9.42 -19.91
N ASP A 278 27.10 -9.96 -18.70
CA ASP A 278 26.94 -11.38 -18.41
C ASP A 278 25.48 -11.84 -18.61
N ASP A 279 24.52 -11.04 -18.14
CA ASP A 279 23.08 -11.30 -18.35
C ASP A 279 22.70 -11.27 -19.84
N LEU A 280 23.13 -10.26 -20.60
CA LEU A 280 22.88 -10.14 -22.05
C LEU A 280 23.53 -11.30 -22.86
N SER A 281 24.59 -11.85 -22.34
CA SER A 281 25.28 -13.02 -22.97
C SER A 281 24.63 -14.35 -22.59
N SER A 282 23.67 -14.35 -21.67
CA SER A 282 22.93 -15.53 -21.21
C SER A 282 21.88 -15.97 -22.23
N PRO A 283 21.53 -17.26 -22.32
CA PRO A 283 20.42 -17.73 -23.15
C PRO A 283 19.04 -17.39 -22.59
N THR A 284 18.96 -16.73 -21.45
CA THR A 284 17.71 -16.37 -20.76
C THR A 284 17.46 -14.88 -20.85
N LYS A 285 16.20 -14.50 -21.03
CA LYS A 285 15.79 -13.09 -21.09
C LYS A 285 16.21 -12.33 -19.85
N MET A 286 16.91 -11.21 -20.03
CA MET A 286 17.27 -10.30 -18.95
C MET A 286 16.08 -9.40 -18.56
N LEU A 287 15.80 -9.33 -17.26
CA LEU A 287 15.01 -8.26 -16.64
C LEU A 287 15.80 -7.75 -15.44
N ARG A 288 16.50 -6.63 -15.61
CA ARG A 288 17.38 -6.07 -14.58
C ARG A 288 16.97 -4.65 -14.22
N LEU A 289 17.11 -4.31 -12.92
CA LEU A 289 16.92 -2.97 -12.39
C LEU A 289 18.28 -2.37 -12.02
N ILE A 290 18.58 -1.20 -12.56
CA ILE A 290 19.67 -0.33 -12.10
C ILE A 290 19.07 0.71 -11.16
N GLN A 291 19.60 0.77 -9.95
CA GLN A 291 19.21 1.74 -8.95
C GLN A 291 20.40 2.61 -8.56
N GLY A 292 20.22 3.93 -8.52
CA GLY A 292 21.27 4.86 -8.14
C GLY A 292 20.77 6.29 -8.09
N ASP A 293 21.47 7.16 -7.39
CA ASP A 293 21.10 8.57 -7.24
C ASP A 293 21.10 9.32 -8.58
N VAL A 294 20.45 10.51 -8.60
CA VAL A 294 20.51 11.41 -9.76
C VAL A 294 21.98 11.82 -9.97
N GLY A 295 22.44 11.72 -11.22
CA GLY A 295 23.86 12.00 -11.56
C GLY A 295 24.83 10.84 -11.31
N SER A 296 24.38 9.66 -10.86
CA SER A 296 25.25 8.48 -10.65
C SER A 296 25.77 7.82 -11.95
N GLY A 297 25.42 8.38 -13.12
CA GLY A 297 25.90 7.86 -14.41
C GLY A 297 25.12 6.66 -14.97
N LYS A 298 23.85 6.44 -14.54
CA LYS A 298 22.99 5.35 -15.04
C LYS A 298 22.87 5.34 -16.57
N THR A 299 22.80 6.52 -17.20
CA THR A 299 22.74 6.65 -18.65
C THR A 299 24.00 6.12 -19.33
N ILE A 300 25.18 6.37 -18.76
CA ILE A 300 26.44 5.84 -19.28
C ILE A 300 26.47 4.32 -19.12
N VAL A 301 26.08 3.77 -17.98
CA VAL A 301 25.99 2.33 -17.76
C VAL A 301 25.06 1.67 -18.79
N SER A 302 23.90 2.28 -19.08
CA SER A 302 22.99 1.78 -20.10
C SER A 302 23.56 1.88 -21.51
N LEU A 303 24.38 2.90 -21.80
CA LEU A 303 25.04 3.05 -23.11
C LEU A 303 26.00 1.86 -23.39
N PHE A 304 26.75 1.36 -22.39
CA PHE A 304 27.56 0.14 -22.57
C PHE A 304 26.69 -1.06 -22.97
N SER A 305 25.51 -1.20 -22.40
CA SER A 305 24.56 -2.25 -22.75
C SER A 305 24.01 -2.09 -24.18
N ILE A 306 23.67 -0.87 -24.57
CA ILE A 306 23.21 -0.51 -25.91
C ILE A 306 24.29 -0.85 -26.94
N LEU A 307 25.56 -0.51 -26.69
CA LEU A 307 26.67 -0.81 -27.59
C LEU A 307 26.86 -2.30 -27.78
N GLN A 308 26.80 -3.11 -26.70
CA GLN A 308 26.86 -4.57 -26.80
C GLN A 308 25.74 -5.13 -27.70
N VAL A 309 24.54 -4.58 -27.62
CA VAL A 309 23.42 -4.95 -28.49
C VAL A 309 23.69 -4.58 -29.93
N SER A 310 24.20 -3.36 -30.16
CA SER A 310 24.55 -2.88 -31.52
C SER A 310 25.69 -3.70 -32.14
N GLU A 311 26.68 -4.16 -31.35
CA GLU A 311 27.73 -5.08 -31.80
C GLU A 311 27.17 -6.42 -32.33
N ASN A 312 25.99 -6.81 -31.91
CA ASN A 312 25.26 -8.00 -32.38
C ASN A 312 24.24 -7.70 -33.49
N GLY A 313 24.27 -6.50 -34.10
CA GLY A 313 23.41 -6.10 -35.20
C GLY A 313 21.93 -5.93 -34.80
N LYS A 314 21.65 -5.71 -33.52
CA LYS A 314 20.28 -5.48 -33.03
C LYS A 314 20.07 -4.03 -32.60
N LYS A 315 18.81 -3.59 -32.71
CA LYS A 315 18.39 -2.25 -32.29
C LYS A 315 18.17 -2.17 -30.78
N SER A 316 18.37 -0.99 -30.23
CA SER A 316 18.05 -0.69 -28.83
C SER A 316 17.02 0.42 -28.74
N ILE A 317 16.09 0.31 -27.77
CA ILE A 317 15.09 1.34 -27.48
C ILE A 317 15.40 1.94 -26.10
N PHE A 318 15.46 3.27 -26.03
CA PHE A 318 15.60 4.01 -24.77
C PHE A 318 14.34 4.84 -24.50
N MET A 319 13.64 4.53 -23.44
CA MET A 319 12.42 5.19 -23.06
C MET A 319 12.61 6.18 -21.93
N ALA A 320 12.14 7.40 -22.12
CA ALA A 320 12.07 8.44 -21.11
C ALA A 320 10.61 8.85 -20.81
N PRO A 321 10.30 9.29 -19.58
CA PRO A 321 8.93 9.61 -19.18
C PRO A 321 8.40 10.93 -19.79
N THR A 322 9.28 11.84 -20.22
CA THR A 322 8.91 13.13 -20.80
C THR A 322 9.73 13.42 -22.06
N GLU A 323 9.23 14.28 -22.94
CA GLU A 323 9.94 14.69 -24.17
C GLU A 323 11.27 15.39 -23.83
N LEU A 324 11.29 16.25 -22.82
CA LEU A 324 12.50 16.93 -22.38
C LEU A 324 13.60 15.95 -21.94
N LEU A 325 13.25 14.92 -21.19
CA LEU A 325 14.20 13.89 -20.78
C LEU A 325 14.63 13.03 -21.97
N ALA A 326 13.72 12.74 -22.90
CA ALA A 326 14.08 12.03 -24.13
C ALA A 326 15.11 12.82 -24.96
N GLU A 327 14.94 14.12 -25.10
CA GLU A 327 15.91 15.02 -25.77
C GLU A 327 17.24 15.06 -25.04
N GLN A 328 17.26 15.13 -23.72
CA GLN A 328 18.49 15.10 -22.92
C GLN A 328 19.24 13.80 -23.10
N HIS A 329 18.54 12.65 -23.04
CA HIS A 329 19.14 11.35 -23.29
C HIS A 329 19.62 11.19 -24.72
N TYR A 330 18.84 11.70 -25.70
CA TYR A 330 19.23 11.69 -27.10
C TYR A 330 20.54 12.45 -27.29
N ASN A 331 20.65 13.66 -26.78
CA ASN A 331 21.88 14.46 -26.91
C ASN A 331 23.09 13.76 -26.28
N THR A 332 22.90 13.19 -25.07
CA THR A 332 23.97 12.48 -24.37
C THR A 332 24.40 11.21 -25.09
N ILE A 333 23.46 10.39 -25.56
CA ILE A 333 23.76 9.12 -26.23
C ILE A 333 24.32 9.37 -27.61
N ASN A 334 23.71 10.29 -28.40
CA ASN A 334 24.13 10.60 -29.75
C ASN A 334 25.53 11.22 -29.81
N GLN A 335 25.96 11.97 -28.78
CA GLN A 335 27.31 12.52 -28.66
C GLN A 335 28.39 11.44 -28.76
N TYR A 336 28.14 10.25 -28.21
CA TYR A 336 29.05 9.12 -28.25
C TYR A 336 28.77 8.20 -29.45
N ALA A 337 27.50 7.85 -29.66
CA ALA A 337 27.08 6.91 -30.70
C ALA A 337 27.49 7.34 -32.11
N SER A 338 27.34 8.63 -32.45
CA SER A 338 27.73 9.17 -33.75
C SER A 338 29.23 9.07 -34.02
N LYS A 339 30.08 9.20 -33.01
CA LYS A 339 31.55 9.01 -33.13
C LYS A 339 31.90 7.59 -33.47
N MET A 340 31.06 6.62 -33.08
CA MET A 340 31.22 5.19 -33.31
C MET A 340 30.47 4.68 -34.57
N GLY A 341 29.91 5.60 -35.39
CA GLY A 341 29.19 5.26 -36.62
C GLY A 341 27.78 4.70 -36.39
N LEU A 342 27.18 4.86 -35.20
CA LEU A 342 25.83 4.43 -34.90
C LEU A 342 24.83 5.58 -35.11
N ASN A 343 23.65 5.24 -35.66
CA ASN A 343 22.58 6.19 -35.90
C ASN A 343 21.59 6.21 -34.72
N CYS A 344 21.29 7.41 -34.22
CA CYS A 344 20.27 7.62 -33.20
C CYS A 344 19.05 8.34 -33.81
N SER A 345 17.85 7.97 -33.39
CA SER A 345 16.62 8.68 -33.74
C SER A 345 15.83 9.07 -32.51
N LEU A 346 15.38 10.34 -32.46
CA LEU A 346 14.50 10.86 -31.40
C LEU A 346 13.04 10.74 -31.85
N ILE A 347 12.24 10.02 -31.05
CA ILE A 347 10.84 9.72 -31.37
C ILE A 347 9.95 10.24 -30.24
N THR A 348 9.35 11.41 -30.49
CA THR A 348 8.44 12.09 -29.57
C THR A 348 7.18 12.55 -30.33
N SER A 349 6.19 13.03 -29.59
CA SER A 349 4.97 13.55 -30.24
C SER A 349 5.26 14.81 -31.08
N SER A 350 6.28 15.57 -30.72
CA SER A 350 6.71 16.79 -31.41
C SER A 350 7.51 16.51 -32.69
N THR A 351 8.26 15.40 -32.76
CA THR A 351 9.16 15.08 -33.89
C THR A 351 8.56 14.15 -34.94
N ARG A 352 7.24 13.97 -35.01
CA ARG A 352 6.54 12.98 -35.85
C ARG A 352 6.94 12.94 -37.33
N LYS A 353 7.38 14.04 -37.90
CA LYS A 353 7.76 14.12 -39.33
C LYS A 353 9.18 13.63 -39.65
N GLU A 354 10.00 13.38 -38.59
CA GLU A 354 11.42 13.06 -38.73
C GLU A 354 11.77 11.67 -38.14
N HIS A 355 10.74 10.84 -37.88
CA HIS A 355 10.94 9.54 -37.27
C HIS A 355 11.70 8.60 -38.21
N ASN A 356 12.87 8.17 -37.80
CA ASN A 356 13.65 7.12 -38.46
C ASN A 356 13.69 5.85 -37.58
N PHE A 357 12.79 4.90 -37.84
CA PHE A 357 12.72 3.63 -37.11
C PHE A 357 13.81 2.61 -37.52
N GLU A 358 14.61 2.92 -38.57
CA GLU A 358 15.73 2.09 -39.00
C GLU A 358 17.03 2.42 -38.26
N ALA A 359 17.05 3.44 -37.40
CA ALA A 359 18.21 3.77 -36.60
C ALA A 359 18.57 2.65 -35.62
N ASP A 360 19.87 2.54 -35.29
CA ASP A 360 20.38 1.54 -34.36
C ASP A 360 19.89 1.77 -32.94
N ILE A 361 19.68 3.02 -32.56
CA ILE A 361 19.23 3.44 -31.24
C ILE A 361 18.02 4.36 -31.37
N LEU A 362 16.89 3.92 -30.84
CA LEU A 362 15.63 4.67 -30.82
C LEU A 362 15.42 5.25 -29.43
N ILE A 363 15.36 6.56 -29.31
CA ILE A 363 15.19 7.25 -28.03
C ILE A 363 13.86 8.04 -28.08
N GLY A 364 13.01 7.88 -27.06
CA GLY A 364 11.74 8.59 -27.10
C GLY A 364 10.87 8.39 -25.87
N THR A 365 9.61 8.81 -26.00
CA THR A 365 8.58 8.66 -24.98
C THR A 365 7.64 7.50 -25.30
N HIS A 366 6.50 7.42 -24.61
CA HIS A 366 5.43 6.47 -24.94
C HIS A 366 4.93 6.57 -26.40
N ALA A 367 5.25 7.61 -27.13
CA ALA A 367 4.97 7.76 -28.55
C ALA A 367 5.57 6.62 -29.40
N LEU A 368 6.69 6.03 -28.98
CA LEU A 368 7.31 4.84 -29.58
C LEU A 368 6.35 3.64 -29.71
N PHE A 369 5.32 3.57 -28.87
CA PHE A 369 4.39 2.44 -28.81
C PHE A 369 2.95 2.79 -29.23
N GLN A 370 2.62 4.07 -29.42
CA GLN A 370 1.27 4.50 -29.83
C GLN A 370 1.04 4.34 -31.33
N GLU A 371 2.07 4.36 -32.15
CA GLU A 371 1.95 4.22 -33.59
C GLU A 371 1.87 2.74 -34.01
N LYS A 372 1.16 2.46 -35.12
CA LYS A 372 1.02 1.13 -35.74
C LYS A 372 2.34 0.61 -36.36
N VAL A 373 3.47 1.14 -35.93
CA VAL A 373 4.78 0.76 -36.45
C VAL A 373 5.29 -0.44 -35.64
N GLU A 374 5.55 -1.52 -36.31
CA GLU A 374 6.31 -2.65 -35.78
C GLU A 374 7.80 -2.29 -35.85
N ILE A 375 8.49 -2.38 -34.72
CA ILE A 375 9.94 -2.14 -34.66
C ILE A 375 10.60 -3.52 -34.60
N ASP A 376 11.21 -3.91 -35.71
CA ASP A 376 11.83 -5.21 -35.84
C ASP A 376 13.27 -5.21 -35.27
N ASN A 377 13.73 -6.41 -34.93
CA ASN A 377 15.11 -6.69 -34.55
C ASN A 377 15.59 -5.97 -33.29
N VAL A 378 14.69 -5.73 -32.32
CA VAL A 378 15.04 -5.10 -31.04
C VAL A 378 15.65 -6.13 -30.10
N GLY A 379 16.87 -5.84 -29.60
CA GLY A 379 17.58 -6.68 -28.61
C GLY A 379 17.41 -6.19 -27.18
N LEU A 380 17.29 -4.88 -26.96
CA LEU A 380 17.24 -4.29 -25.63
C LEU A 380 16.26 -3.12 -25.55
N ILE A 381 15.50 -3.07 -24.46
CA ILE A 381 14.72 -1.89 -24.06
C ILE A 381 15.26 -1.37 -22.74
N VAL A 382 15.66 -0.11 -22.72
CA VAL A 382 16.04 0.63 -21.52
C VAL A 382 14.86 1.55 -21.13
N ILE A 383 14.43 1.50 -19.89
CA ILE A 383 13.32 2.33 -19.38
C ILE A 383 13.83 3.18 -18.22
N ASP A 384 13.85 4.49 -18.41
CA ASP A 384 14.22 5.44 -17.37
C ASP A 384 13.01 5.83 -16.52
N GLU A 385 13.23 6.02 -15.20
CA GLU A 385 12.22 6.44 -14.23
C GLU A 385 10.92 5.59 -14.28
N GLN A 386 11.07 4.27 -14.16
CA GLN A 386 9.99 3.28 -14.28
C GLN A 386 8.71 3.64 -13.50
N HIS A 387 8.83 4.31 -12.35
CA HIS A 387 7.68 4.67 -11.50
C HIS A 387 6.69 5.65 -12.16
N LYS A 388 7.12 6.36 -13.21
CA LYS A 388 6.27 7.28 -13.98
C LYS A 388 5.47 6.59 -15.09
N PHE A 389 5.71 5.29 -15.33
CA PHE A 389 5.00 4.52 -16.36
C PHE A 389 3.88 3.67 -15.75
N GLY A 390 2.68 3.75 -16.33
CA GLY A 390 1.54 2.93 -15.94
C GLY A 390 1.71 1.44 -16.27
N VAL A 391 1.00 0.56 -15.56
CA VAL A 391 1.05 -0.91 -15.76
C VAL A 391 0.67 -1.30 -17.19
N HIS A 392 -0.34 -0.64 -17.77
CA HIS A 392 -0.80 -0.90 -19.13
C HIS A 392 0.28 -0.62 -20.19
N GLN A 393 1.10 0.41 -20.00
CA GLN A 393 2.20 0.77 -20.89
C GLN A 393 3.32 -0.27 -20.90
N ARG A 394 3.57 -0.91 -19.75
CA ARG A 394 4.57 -1.99 -19.63
C ARG A 394 4.16 -3.29 -20.33
N ILE A 395 2.86 -3.61 -20.30
CA ILE A 395 2.32 -4.79 -20.99
C ILE A 395 2.38 -4.58 -22.51
N MET A 396 2.00 -3.42 -23.00
CA MET A 396 2.07 -3.09 -24.45
C MET A 396 3.51 -3.13 -24.98
N LEU A 397 4.51 -2.79 -24.15
CA LEU A 397 5.92 -2.92 -24.47
C LEU A 397 6.33 -4.35 -24.83
N SER A 398 5.95 -5.31 -23.97
CA SER A 398 6.33 -6.72 -24.18
C SER A 398 5.60 -7.37 -25.35
N GLU A 399 4.42 -6.88 -25.72
CA GLU A 399 3.62 -7.41 -26.84
C GLU A 399 4.13 -6.91 -28.21
N LYS A 400 4.64 -5.66 -28.29
CA LYS A 400 5.08 -5.06 -29.56
C LYS A 400 6.49 -5.47 -30.01
N VAL A 401 7.38 -5.75 -29.10
CA VAL A 401 8.82 -5.93 -29.39
C VAL A 401 9.26 -7.41 -29.41
N GLY A 402 8.33 -8.31 -29.16
CA GLY A 402 8.59 -9.75 -29.10
C GLY A 402 9.05 -10.21 -27.70
N ASN A 403 8.76 -11.49 -27.42
CA ASN A 403 9.01 -12.08 -26.09
C ASN A 403 10.50 -12.26 -25.73
N GLU A 404 11.40 -12.14 -26.69
CA GLU A 404 12.85 -12.42 -26.54
C GLU A 404 13.69 -11.18 -26.22
N CYS A 405 13.11 -9.97 -26.24
CA CYS A 405 13.81 -8.73 -26.01
C CYS A 405 14.18 -8.54 -24.52
N ASP A 406 15.42 -8.16 -24.25
CA ASP A 406 15.93 -7.86 -22.93
C ASP A 406 15.42 -6.52 -22.41
N ILE A 407 15.26 -6.40 -21.08
CA ILE A 407 14.73 -5.19 -20.46
C ILE A 407 15.64 -4.73 -19.32
N LEU A 408 16.07 -3.47 -19.43
CA LEU A 408 16.85 -2.77 -18.41
C LEU A 408 16.05 -1.60 -17.86
N LEU A 409 15.73 -1.67 -16.57
CA LEU A 409 14.98 -0.64 -15.86
C LEU A 409 15.95 0.26 -15.09
N MET A 410 15.74 1.57 -15.12
CA MET A 410 16.51 2.52 -14.34
C MET A 410 15.60 3.32 -13.41
N THR A 411 16.05 3.55 -12.16
CA THR A 411 15.32 4.37 -11.19
C THR A 411 16.28 5.03 -10.19
N PHE A 412 15.84 6.11 -9.56
CA PHE A 412 16.58 6.68 -8.45
C PHE A 412 16.34 5.93 -7.13
N GLN A 413 17.22 6.13 -6.16
CA GLN A 413 17.16 5.40 -4.89
C GLN A 413 16.01 5.92 -4.00
N PHE A 414 14.99 5.09 -3.80
CA PHE A 414 13.79 5.43 -3.02
C PHE A 414 14.02 5.48 -1.48
N GLN A 415 15.14 4.91 -1.00
CA GLN A 415 15.37 4.74 0.44
C GLN A 415 15.46 6.06 1.23
N LYS A 416 15.94 7.16 0.63
CA LYS A 416 16.10 8.44 1.31
C LYS A 416 14.75 9.14 1.56
N ILE A 417 13.86 9.09 0.57
CA ILE A 417 12.50 9.64 0.67
C ILE A 417 11.66 8.86 1.69
N MET A 418 11.81 7.56 1.76
CA MET A 418 11.10 6.70 2.72
C MET A 418 11.53 6.95 4.16
N LYS A 419 12.81 7.27 4.43
CA LYS A 419 13.30 7.66 5.76
C LYS A 419 12.84 9.06 6.18
N GLU A 420 12.82 10.02 5.26
CA GLU A 420 12.42 11.41 5.54
C GLU A 420 10.91 11.56 5.73
N LEU A 421 10.09 10.79 5.03
CA LEU A 421 8.63 10.86 5.12
C LEU A 421 8.05 10.04 6.29
N LYS A 422 8.87 9.37 7.11
CA LYS A 422 8.38 8.43 8.14
C LYS A 422 7.35 7.41 7.62
N LEU A 423 7.36 7.15 6.30
CA LEU A 423 6.44 6.25 5.62
C LEU A 423 6.83 4.78 5.73
N ILE A 424 7.87 4.46 6.52
CA ILE A 424 8.28 3.06 6.83
C ILE A 424 7.16 2.28 7.54
N ASN A 425 6.12 2.96 8.02
CA ASN A 425 5.00 2.29 8.67
C ASN A 425 3.81 1.93 7.78
N PHE A 426 3.82 2.29 6.48
CA PHE A 426 2.62 2.08 5.66
C PHE A 426 2.93 1.87 4.17
N PHE A 427 3.47 0.71 3.82
CA PHE A 427 3.11 0.15 2.53
C PHE A 427 1.67 -0.33 2.64
N ASP A 428 0.78 0.27 1.86
CA ASP A 428 -0.50 -0.34 1.56
C ASP A 428 -0.24 -1.43 0.49
N PRO A 429 -0.15 -2.72 0.88
CA PRO A 429 0.19 -3.81 -0.04
C PRO A 429 -0.94 -4.07 -1.05
N PHE A 430 -2.15 -3.51 -0.81
CA PHE A 430 -3.30 -3.67 -1.68
C PHE A 430 -3.25 -2.87 -2.98
N LEU A 431 -2.48 -1.79 -3.04
CA LEU A 431 -2.31 -1.03 -4.29
C LEU A 431 -1.48 -1.79 -5.34
N LEU A 432 -0.60 -2.70 -4.92
CA LEU A 432 0.23 -3.51 -5.82
C LEU A 432 -0.47 -4.79 -6.32
N LEU A 433 -1.39 -5.37 -5.54
CA LEU A 433 -2.17 -6.55 -5.95
C LEU A 433 -3.36 -6.23 -6.87
N LYS A 434 -3.77 -4.96 -6.98
CA LYS A 434 -4.79 -4.51 -7.95
C LYS A 434 -4.22 -4.28 -9.35
N SER A 435 -2.91 -4.37 -9.52
CA SER A 435 -2.21 -4.11 -10.78
C SER A 435 -1.60 -5.35 -11.44
N ILE A 436 -1.97 -6.57 -10.99
CA ILE A 436 -1.64 -7.84 -11.66
C ILE A 436 -2.92 -8.51 -12.17
#